data_5e83a453c92e38c1d2b97479df4e13c7
#
_entry.id   5e83a453c92e38c1d2b97479df4e13c7
#
_cell.length_a   1.000
_cell.length_b   1.000
_cell.length_c   1.000
_cell.angle_alpha   90.00
_cell.angle_beta   90.00
_cell.angle_gamma   90.00
#
_symmetry.space_group_name_H-M   'P 1'
#
loop_
_entity.id
_entity.type
_entity.pdbx_description
1 polymer ?
#
loop_
_entity_poly.entity_id
_entity_poly.type
_entity_poly.pdbx_seq_one_letter_code
_entity_poly.pdbx_strand_id
1 'polypeptide(L)' 'MEHIINIAWDDEARVWYAICDSIPLALESNSFDALIERCKIAAPEMLELNNQTASPCRLCFRAERRENIA' A
#
# COMPACT_ATOMS: atom_id res chain seq x y z
N MET A 1 -15.06 -2.01 -7.39
CA MET A 1 -13.81 -1.37 -7.88
C MET A 1 -12.62 -1.89 -7.11
N GLU A 2 -11.53 -2.15 -7.79
CA GLU A 2 -10.31 -2.67 -7.16
C GLU A 2 -9.20 -1.64 -7.25
N HIS A 3 -8.48 -1.45 -6.14
CA HIS A 3 -7.31 -0.58 -6.09
C HIS A 3 -6.09 -1.44 -5.82
N ILE A 4 -5.05 -1.26 -6.62
CA ILE A 4 -3.82 -2.03 -6.50
C ILE A 4 -2.82 -1.23 -5.69
N ILE A 5 -2.37 -1.81 -4.57
CA ILE A 5 -1.36 -1.22 -3.72
C ILE A 5 -0.05 -1.97 -3.97
N ASN A 6 0.93 -1.27 -4.50
CA ASN A 6 2.24 -1.83 -4.79
C ASN A 6 3.14 -1.64 -3.60
N ILE A 7 3.70 -2.73 -3.10
CA ILE A 7 4.59 -2.73 -1.94
C ILE A 7 5.97 -3.18 -2.39
N ALA A 8 6.99 -2.46 -2.00
CA ALA A 8 8.36 -2.82 -2.31
C ALA A 8 9.26 -2.58 -1.10
N TRP A 9 10.37 -3.29 -1.08
CA TRP A 9 11.38 -3.16 -0.04
C TRP A 9 12.40 -2.12 -0.46
N ASP A 10 12.69 -1.18 0.44
CA ASP A 10 13.75 -0.21 0.28
C ASP A 10 14.93 -0.66 1.16
N ASP A 11 15.93 -1.24 0.52
CA ASP A 11 17.07 -1.80 1.24
C ASP A 11 17.93 -0.75 1.91
N GLU A 12 17.98 0.44 1.36
CA GLU A 12 18.76 1.54 1.90
C GLU A 12 18.10 2.09 3.17
N ALA A 13 16.82 2.33 3.12
CA ALA A 13 16.06 2.84 4.26
C ALA A 13 15.62 1.74 5.23
N ARG A 14 15.72 0.48 4.82
CA ARG A 14 15.33 -0.70 5.61
C ARG A 14 13.85 -0.66 5.99
N VAL A 15 13.01 -0.29 5.03
CA VAL A 15 11.56 -0.26 5.22
C VAL A 15 10.84 -0.82 4.00
N TRP A 16 9.62 -1.27 4.23
CA TRP A 16 8.66 -1.55 3.16
C TRP A 16 7.89 -0.27 2.88
N TYR A 17 7.62 0.01 1.62
CA TYR A 17 6.78 1.15 1.26
C TYR A 17 5.61 0.69 0.38
N ALA A 18 4.49 1.38 0.51
CA ALA A 18 3.26 1.09 -0.21
C ALA A 18 2.82 2.32 -0.99
N ILE A 19 2.53 2.14 -2.26
CA ILE A 19 2.08 3.22 -3.16
C ILE A 19 0.86 2.73 -3.92
N CYS A 20 -0.13 3.60 -4.09
CA CYS A 20 -1.30 3.32 -4.91
C CYS A 20 -1.50 4.44 -5.92
N ASP A 21 -1.66 4.10 -7.20
CA ASP A 21 -1.83 5.10 -8.25
C ASP A 21 -3.24 5.70 -8.28
N SER A 22 -4.24 4.91 -7.92
CA SER A 22 -5.65 5.33 -7.97
C SER A 22 -6.12 6.03 -6.70
N ILE A 23 -5.33 5.97 -5.63
CA ILE A 23 -5.60 6.67 -4.37
C ILE A 23 -4.29 7.37 -3.99
N PRO A 24 -4.33 8.61 -3.47
CA PRO A 24 -3.10 9.30 -3.06
C PRO A 24 -2.57 8.73 -1.74
N LEU A 25 -2.10 7.50 -1.79
CA LEU A 25 -1.63 6.76 -0.64
C LEU A 25 -0.14 6.46 -0.79
N ALA A 26 0.64 6.85 0.22
CA ALA A 26 2.06 6.54 0.31
C ALA A 26 2.40 6.33 1.78
N LEU A 27 2.77 5.11 2.14
CA LEU A 27 3.07 4.72 3.51
C LEU A 27 4.35 3.91 3.54
N GLU A 28 5.00 3.88 4.70
CA GLU A 28 6.16 3.02 4.90
C GLU A 28 6.18 2.45 6.32
N SER A 29 6.80 1.30 6.48
CA SER A 29 6.95 0.65 7.77
C SER A 29 8.10 -0.36 7.70
N ASN A 30 8.79 -0.57 8.80
CA ASN A 30 9.80 -1.62 8.88
C ASN A 30 9.17 -3.01 9.03
N SER A 31 7.86 -3.09 9.27
CA SER A 31 7.10 -4.33 9.36
C SER A 31 6.12 -4.43 8.20
N PHE A 32 6.22 -5.51 7.43
CA PHE A 32 5.29 -5.76 6.31
C PHE A 32 3.86 -5.87 6.80
N ASP A 33 3.62 -6.64 7.85
CA ASP A 33 2.27 -6.84 8.37
C ASP A 33 1.67 -5.55 8.90
N ALA A 34 2.48 -4.73 9.59
CA ALA A 34 2.02 -3.43 10.08
C ALA A 34 1.66 -2.50 8.92
N LEU A 35 2.43 -2.56 7.82
CA LEU A 35 2.16 -1.75 6.65
C LEU A 35 0.81 -2.12 6.03
N ILE A 36 0.53 -3.42 5.89
CA ILE A 36 -0.75 -3.90 5.36
C ILE A 36 -1.91 -3.38 6.22
N GLU A 37 -1.79 -3.49 7.54
CA GLU A 37 -2.84 -3.02 8.45
C GLU A 37 -3.06 -1.51 8.35
N ARG A 38 -1.99 -0.74 8.21
CA ARG A 38 -2.10 0.71 8.04
C ARG A 38 -2.76 1.07 6.72
N CYS A 39 -2.48 0.34 5.65
CA CYS A 39 -3.13 0.55 4.36
C CYS A 39 -4.62 0.28 4.43
N LYS A 40 -5.03 -0.75 5.18
CA LYS A 40 -6.44 -1.10 5.35
C LYS A 40 -7.22 0.00 6.09
N ILE A 41 -6.54 0.77 6.90
CA ILE A 41 -7.14 1.90 7.63
C ILE A 41 -7.10 3.17 6.77
N ALA A 42 -5.97 3.45 6.15
CA ALA A 42 -5.76 4.70 5.41
C ALA A 42 -6.53 4.75 4.09
N ALA A 43 -6.65 3.64 3.37
CA ALA A 43 -7.29 3.63 2.07
C ALA A 43 -8.76 4.05 2.12
N PRO A 44 -9.58 3.55 3.03
CA PRO A 44 -10.97 4.02 3.14
C PRO A 44 -11.06 5.52 3.44
N GLU A 45 -10.18 6.04 4.29
CA GLU A 45 -10.16 7.47 4.60
C GLU A 45 -9.82 8.30 3.37
N MET A 46 -8.86 7.87 2.58
CA MET A 46 -8.47 8.56 1.35
C MET A 46 -9.58 8.52 0.30
N LEU A 47 -10.26 7.39 0.18
CA LEU A 47 -11.40 7.26 -0.73
C LEU A 47 -12.53 8.20 -0.32
N GLU A 48 -12.80 8.30 0.96
CA GLU A 48 -13.83 9.20 1.47
C GLU A 48 -13.49 10.66 1.18
N LEU A 49 -12.24 11.06 1.42
CA LEU A 49 -11.79 12.42 1.15
C LEU A 49 -11.88 12.78 -0.33
N ASN A 50 -11.78 11.81 -1.22
CA ASN A 50 -11.85 12.02 -2.67
C ASN A 50 -13.23 11.69 -3.25
N ASN A 51 -14.24 11.52 -2.41
CA ASN A 51 -15.61 11.21 -2.83
C ASN A 51 -15.72 9.95 -3.70
N GLN A 52 -14.94 8.93 -3.37
CA GLN A 52 -14.88 7.67 -4.12
C GLN A 52 -15.48 6.50 -3.34
N THR A 53 -16.47 6.76 -2.51
CA THR A 53 -17.07 5.74 -1.65
C THR A 53 -18.35 5.12 -2.20
N ALA A 54 -18.70 5.43 -3.45
CA ALA A 54 -20.00 5.10 -4.02
C ALA A 54 -20.25 3.59 -4.20
N SER A 55 -19.22 2.77 -4.20
CA SER A 55 -19.36 1.35 -4.41
C SER A 55 -18.36 0.57 -3.55
N PRO A 56 -18.62 -0.73 -3.31
CA PRO A 56 -17.67 -1.56 -2.59
C PRO A 56 -16.30 -1.50 -3.24
N CYS A 57 -15.28 -1.33 -2.43
CA CYS A 57 -13.89 -1.26 -2.90
C CYS A 57 -13.10 -2.44 -2.36
N ARG A 58 -12.19 -2.93 -3.18
CA ARG A 58 -11.30 -4.03 -2.83
C ARG A 58 -9.87 -3.54 -2.98
N LEU A 59 -9.02 -3.92 -2.04
CA LEU A 59 -7.60 -3.65 -2.13
C LEU A 59 -6.88 -4.92 -2.58
N CYS A 60 -6.02 -4.78 -3.58
CA CYS A 60 -5.16 -5.86 -4.02
C CYS A 60 -3.72 -5.46 -3.69
N PHE A 61 -3.08 -6.20 -2.80
CA PHE A 61 -1.71 -5.92 -2.40
C PHE A 61 -0.75 -6.74 -3.26
N ARG A 62 0.22 -6.05 -3.87
CA ARG A 62 1.28 -6.69 -4.64
C ARG A 62 2.60 -6.31 -4.02
N ALA A 63 3.38 -7.30 -3.62
CA ALA A 63 4.66 -7.07 -2.96
C ALA A 63 5.80 -7.64 -3.79
N GLU A 64 6.92 -6.91 -3.81
CA GLU A 64 8.11 -7.32 -4.54
C GLU A 64 9.35 -7.00 -3.72
N ARG A 65 10.26 -7.96 -3.65
CA ARG A 65 11.56 -7.77 -3.02
C ARG A 65 12.60 -8.58 -3.77
N ARG A 66 13.67 -7.90 -4.18
CA ARG A 66 14.78 -8.54 -4.89
C ARG A 66 15.98 -8.67 -3.97
N GLU A 67 16.60 -9.83 -4.02
CA GLU A 67 17.79 -10.13 -3.25
C GLU A 67 18.86 -10.72 -4.15
N ASN A 68 20.11 -10.29 -3.98
CA ASN A 68 21.23 -10.88 -4.67
C ASN A 68 21.74 -12.04 -3.81
N ILE A 69 21.83 -13.24 -4.40
CA ILE A 69 22.21 -14.44 -3.66
C ILE A 69 23.55 -15.02 -4.09
N ALA A 70 24.20 -14.41 -5.06
CA ALA A 70 25.51 -14.93 -5.54
C ALA A 70 26.38 -13.80 -6.03
#